data_dee76534fb907687711088a86641a9e3
#
_entry.id   dee76534fb907687711088a86641a9e3
#
_cell.length_a   1.000
_cell.length_b   1.000
_cell.length_c   1.000
_cell.angle_alpha   90.00
_cell.angle_beta   90.00
_cell.angle_gamma   90.00
#
_symmetry.space_group_name_H-M   'P 1'
#
loop_
_entity.id
_entity.type
_entity.pdbx_description
1 polymer ?
#
loop_
_entity_poly.entity_id
_entity_poly.type
_entity_poly.pdbx_seq_one_letter_code
_entity_poly.pdbx_strand_id
1 'polypeptide(L)'
;ILRLARDGFDTVINYHRQERAEGARQLIREVQAMGTGAIAVQADVSQSTDCDRLVQEATDAFGRIDVLVNNAGITNLTPMQQMTDEDFHRVMATNAYGTFYMMRSAVPIMKRQRSGSIINISSVGGLYGAPWSIGYAASKGAVISMTKTAAKELAISKIRVNAIAPGGCKTGIIEMGEKQLQAQLKYVTMGRLGLPEEMAGAVSFLASEDASYITGHVLEVSGGVMM
;
A
#
# COMPACT_ATOMS: atom_id res chain seq x y z
N ILE A 1 -2.70 4.91 8.46
CA ILE A 1 -3.45 4.63 9.69
C ILE A 1 -3.98 5.93 10.29
N LEU A 2 -3.17 6.77 10.91
CA LEU A 2 -3.62 7.98 11.65
C LEU A 2 -4.50 8.92 10.81
N ARG A 3 -4.26 9.04 9.51
CA ARG A 3 -5.09 9.85 8.64
C ARG A 3 -6.50 9.27 8.50
N LEU A 4 -6.63 7.97 8.23
CA LEU A 4 -7.94 7.30 8.11
C LEU A 4 -8.70 7.31 9.46
N ALA A 5 -7.98 7.18 10.59
CA ALA A 5 -8.60 7.33 11.91
C ALA A 5 -9.19 8.74 12.12
N ARG A 6 -8.49 9.81 11.71
CA ARG A 6 -9.02 11.19 11.72
C ARG A 6 -10.23 11.37 10.79
N ASP A 7 -10.30 10.60 9.73
CA ASP A 7 -11.43 10.59 8.80
C ASP A 7 -12.60 9.72 9.33
N GLY A 8 -12.50 9.14 10.55
CA GLY A 8 -13.56 8.40 11.24
C GLY A 8 -13.57 6.89 11.01
N PHE A 9 -12.52 6.32 10.39
CA PHE A 9 -12.43 4.88 10.19
C PHE A 9 -11.88 4.16 11.42
N ASP A 10 -12.52 3.06 11.82
CA ASP A 10 -11.89 2.04 12.64
C ASP A 10 -10.76 1.37 11.86
N THR A 11 -9.66 1.02 12.52
CA THR A 11 -8.44 0.62 11.80
C THR A 11 -7.91 -0.74 12.25
N VAL A 12 -7.48 -1.54 11.28
CA VAL A 12 -6.69 -2.75 11.51
C VAL A 12 -5.24 -2.48 11.10
N ILE A 13 -4.34 -2.62 12.08
CA ILE A 13 -2.92 -2.33 11.93
C ILE A 13 -2.19 -3.66 11.73
N ASN A 14 -1.80 -3.97 10.48
CA ASN A 14 -0.94 -5.12 10.23
C ASN A 14 0.53 -4.80 10.53
N TYR A 15 1.20 -5.70 11.20
CA TYR A 15 2.65 -5.70 11.37
C TYR A 15 3.21 -7.11 11.14
N HIS A 16 4.42 -7.19 10.57
CA HIS A 16 5.02 -8.48 10.19
C HIS A 16 5.87 -9.08 11.32
N ARG A 17 6.75 -8.29 11.93
CA ARG A 17 7.75 -8.77 12.88
C ARG A 17 7.38 -8.41 14.32
N GLN A 18 7.68 -9.32 15.26
CA GLN A 18 7.38 -9.14 16.69
C GLN A 18 7.98 -7.83 17.26
N GLU A 19 9.14 -7.40 16.76
CA GLU A 19 9.80 -6.16 17.19
C GLU A 19 8.96 -4.91 16.86
N ARG A 20 7.98 -5.04 15.96
CA ARG A 20 7.04 -3.96 15.61
C ARG A 20 5.77 -3.94 16.46
N ALA A 21 5.59 -4.94 17.34
CA ALA A 21 4.37 -5.06 18.16
C ALA A 21 4.16 -3.83 19.06
N GLU A 22 5.22 -3.30 19.68
CA GLU A 22 5.06 -2.10 20.55
C GLU A 22 4.69 -0.86 19.74
N GLY A 23 5.28 -0.67 18.56
CA GLY A 23 4.87 0.39 17.64
C GLY A 23 3.40 0.27 17.20
N ALA A 24 2.92 -0.96 16.98
CA ALA A 24 1.52 -1.21 16.67
C ALA A 24 0.59 -0.88 17.87
N ARG A 25 0.99 -1.25 19.09
CA ARG A 25 0.25 -0.88 20.32
C ARG A 25 0.21 0.64 20.53
N GLN A 26 1.30 1.34 20.23
CA GLN A 26 1.33 2.80 20.29
C GLN A 26 0.33 3.41 19.31
N LEU A 27 0.29 2.92 18.06
CA LEU A 27 -0.68 3.37 17.06
C LEU A 27 -2.13 3.11 17.50
N ILE A 28 -2.42 1.95 18.14
CA ILE A 28 -3.75 1.68 18.72
C ILE A 28 -4.13 2.80 19.71
N ARG A 29 -3.24 3.14 20.65
CA ARG A 29 -3.51 4.20 21.62
C ARG A 29 -3.80 5.56 20.97
N GLU A 30 -3.02 5.89 19.94
CA GLU A 30 -3.20 7.14 19.19
C GLU A 30 -4.52 7.18 18.42
N VAL A 31 -4.91 6.09 17.79
CA VAL A 31 -6.20 5.95 17.08
C VAL A 31 -7.36 6.04 18.06
N GLN A 32 -7.30 5.29 19.16
CA GLN A 32 -8.36 5.31 20.19
C GLN A 32 -8.52 6.70 20.83
N ALA A 33 -7.44 7.45 20.98
CA ALA A 33 -7.49 8.84 21.43
C ALA A 33 -8.21 9.79 20.44
N MET A 34 -8.39 9.37 19.19
CA MET A 34 -9.18 10.09 18.17
C MET A 34 -10.66 9.70 18.18
N GLY A 35 -11.06 8.74 19.02
CA GLY A 35 -12.46 8.29 19.15
C GLY A 35 -12.86 7.16 18.19
N THR A 36 -11.92 6.52 17.51
CA THR A 36 -12.16 5.37 16.60
C THR A 36 -11.58 4.08 17.19
N GLY A 37 -12.10 2.92 16.73
CA GLY A 37 -11.61 1.60 17.10
C GLY A 37 -10.29 1.25 16.42
N ALA A 38 -9.45 0.46 17.10
CA ALA A 38 -8.24 -0.09 16.51
C ALA A 38 -7.90 -1.46 17.07
N ILE A 39 -7.44 -2.35 16.19
CA ILE A 39 -6.76 -3.60 16.55
C ILE A 39 -5.44 -3.72 15.80
N ALA A 40 -4.52 -4.54 16.32
CA ALA A 40 -3.28 -4.87 15.63
C ALA A 40 -3.18 -6.38 15.43
N VAL A 41 -2.82 -6.79 14.22
CA VAL A 41 -2.70 -8.19 13.82
C VAL A 41 -1.30 -8.43 13.25
N GLN A 42 -0.59 -9.40 13.82
CA GLN A 42 0.68 -9.85 13.25
C GLN A 42 0.40 -10.78 12.08
N ALA A 43 0.83 -10.42 10.87
CA ALA A 43 0.67 -11.24 9.68
C ALA A 43 1.76 -10.93 8.65
N ASP A 44 2.27 -11.98 8.01
CA ASP A 44 3.14 -11.89 6.84
C ASP A 44 2.27 -11.95 5.57
N VAL A 45 2.13 -10.81 4.89
CA VAL A 45 1.30 -10.74 3.67
C VAL A 45 1.84 -11.59 2.52
N SER A 46 3.09 -12.06 2.56
CA SER A 46 3.63 -13.02 1.60
C SER A 46 3.02 -14.43 1.74
N GLN A 47 2.30 -14.68 2.86
CA GLN A 47 1.63 -15.94 3.16
C GLN A 47 0.12 -15.78 3.02
N SER A 48 -0.49 -16.55 2.12
CA SER A 48 -1.92 -16.41 1.86
C SER A 48 -2.80 -16.72 3.07
N THR A 49 -2.41 -17.70 3.89
CA THR A 49 -3.10 -18.08 5.14
C THR A 49 -3.10 -16.95 6.17
N ASP A 50 -2.01 -16.19 6.24
CA ASP A 50 -1.93 -15.02 7.11
C ASP A 50 -2.83 -13.88 6.63
N CYS A 51 -2.94 -13.69 5.31
CA CYS A 51 -3.87 -12.73 4.71
C CYS A 51 -5.33 -13.11 5.02
N ASP A 52 -5.69 -14.39 4.90
CA ASP A 52 -7.03 -14.88 5.22
C ASP A 52 -7.37 -14.64 6.70
N ARG A 53 -6.42 -14.96 7.60
CA ARG A 53 -6.56 -14.71 9.05
C ARG A 53 -6.68 -13.22 9.37
N LEU A 54 -5.85 -12.37 8.77
CA LEU A 54 -5.89 -10.91 8.97
C LEU A 54 -7.27 -10.33 8.58
N VAL A 55 -7.81 -10.76 7.46
CA VAL A 55 -9.14 -10.35 6.99
C VAL A 55 -10.24 -10.89 7.92
N GLN A 56 -10.11 -12.12 8.41
CA GLN A 56 -11.06 -12.69 9.37
C GLN A 56 -11.08 -11.91 10.68
N GLU A 57 -9.90 -11.65 11.28
CA GLU A 57 -9.79 -10.88 12.53
C GLU A 57 -10.35 -9.45 12.37
N ALA A 58 -10.13 -8.81 11.21
CA ALA A 58 -10.72 -7.52 10.89
C ALA A 58 -12.26 -7.58 10.87
N THR A 59 -12.81 -8.64 10.26
CA THR A 59 -14.26 -8.82 10.15
C THR A 59 -14.87 -9.18 11.49
N ASP A 60 -14.21 -9.99 12.30
CA ASP A 60 -14.68 -10.36 13.65
C ASP A 60 -14.71 -9.12 14.58
N ALA A 61 -13.74 -8.22 14.44
CA ALA A 61 -13.66 -7.02 15.26
C ALA A 61 -14.70 -5.95 14.88
N PHE A 62 -14.94 -5.74 13.58
CA PHE A 62 -15.71 -4.59 13.08
C PHE A 62 -16.91 -4.95 12.21
N GLY A 63 -17.11 -6.23 11.87
CA GLY A 63 -18.26 -6.72 11.11
C GLY A 63 -18.21 -6.39 9.62
N ARG A 64 -17.28 -5.54 9.15
CA ARG A 64 -17.21 -5.04 7.79
C ARG A 64 -15.79 -4.64 7.38
N ILE A 65 -15.57 -4.48 6.08
CA ILE A 65 -14.34 -3.91 5.50
C ILE A 65 -14.74 -2.88 4.46
N ASP A 66 -14.56 -1.60 4.74
CA ASP A 66 -14.88 -0.52 3.80
C ASP A 66 -13.69 -0.12 2.94
N VAL A 67 -12.51 -0.16 3.52
CA VAL A 67 -11.26 0.24 2.86
C VAL A 67 -10.19 -0.81 3.09
N LEU A 68 -9.57 -1.26 2.00
CA LEU A 68 -8.35 -2.08 2.03
C LEU A 68 -7.18 -1.26 1.48
N VAL A 69 -6.15 -1.04 2.28
CA VAL A 69 -4.91 -0.39 1.83
C VAL A 69 -3.77 -1.40 1.78
N ASN A 70 -3.38 -1.81 0.59
CA ASN A 70 -2.24 -2.71 0.37
C ASN A 70 -0.94 -1.88 0.32
N ASN A 71 -0.38 -1.60 1.49
CA ASN A 71 0.82 -0.78 1.65
C ASN A 71 2.09 -1.60 1.91
N ALA A 72 1.99 -2.80 2.44
CA ALA A 72 3.15 -3.63 2.74
C ALA A 72 4.04 -3.81 1.51
N GLY A 73 5.34 -3.66 1.70
CA GLY A 73 6.28 -3.78 0.60
C GLY A 73 7.73 -3.69 1.06
N ILE A 74 8.59 -4.34 0.30
CA ILE A 74 10.04 -4.32 0.47
C ILE A 74 10.70 -3.94 -0.85
N THR A 75 11.94 -3.47 -0.76
CA THR A 75 12.80 -3.20 -1.91
C THR A 75 14.18 -3.78 -1.67
N ASN A 76 14.91 -3.98 -2.74
CA ASN A 76 16.35 -4.21 -2.72
C ASN A 76 16.99 -3.39 -3.85
N LEU A 77 18.21 -2.96 -3.63
CA LEU A 77 19.03 -2.25 -4.61
C LEU A 77 20.16 -3.17 -5.04
N THR A 78 19.94 -3.88 -6.15
CA THR A 78 20.88 -4.87 -6.67
C THR A 78 20.96 -4.74 -8.19
N PRO A 79 22.16 -4.62 -8.78
CA PRO A 79 22.31 -4.67 -10.24
C PRO A 79 21.67 -5.93 -10.82
N MET A 80 21.02 -5.82 -11.99
CA MET A 80 20.23 -6.91 -12.58
C MET A 80 21.00 -8.24 -12.66
N GLN A 81 22.27 -8.20 -13.06
CA GLN A 81 23.11 -9.38 -13.20
C GLN A 81 23.55 -10.02 -11.88
N GLN A 82 23.32 -9.34 -10.74
CA GLN A 82 23.62 -9.82 -9.40
C GLN A 82 22.35 -10.17 -8.61
N MET A 83 21.17 -9.92 -9.17
CA MET A 83 19.90 -10.26 -8.56
C MET A 83 19.76 -11.78 -8.51
N THR A 84 19.60 -12.34 -7.30
CA THR A 84 19.35 -13.77 -7.14
C THR A 84 17.87 -14.08 -7.35
N ASP A 85 17.56 -15.32 -7.72
CA ASP A 85 16.17 -15.78 -7.83
C ASP A 85 15.43 -15.66 -6.49
N GLU A 86 16.10 -15.94 -5.37
CA GLU A 86 15.55 -15.82 -4.02
C GLU A 86 15.16 -14.39 -3.70
N ASP A 87 16.02 -13.42 -3.98
CA ASP A 87 15.73 -11.99 -3.76
C ASP A 87 14.59 -11.51 -4.64
N PHE A 88 14.59 -11.91 -5.91
CA PHE A 88 13.49 -11.59 -6.84
C PHE A 88 12.16 -12.16 -6.33
N HIS A 89 12.13 -13.45 -5.97
CA HIS A 89 10.94 -14.12 -5.44
C HIS A 89 10.45 -13.48 -4.15
N ARG A 90 11.35 -13.15 -3.22
CA ARG A 90 11.01 -12.50 -1.95
C ARG A 90 10.31 -11.15 -2.17
N VAL A 91 10.83 -10.34 -3.09
CA VAL A 91 10.20 -9.03 -3.43
C VAL A 91 8.85 -9.24 -4.10
N MET A 92 8.74 -10.17 -5.04
CA MET A 92 7.47 -10.50 -5.69
C MET A 92 6.45 -11.06 -4.71
N ALA A 93 6.86 -11.94 -3.80
CA ALA A 93 5.98 -12.55 -2.79
C ALA A 93 5.36 -11.50 -1.87
N THR A 94 6.15 -10.57 -1.35
CA THR A 94 5.64 -9.52 -0.47
C THR A 94 4.80 -8.49 -1.24
N ASN A 95 5.34 -7.94 -2.33
CA ASN A 95 4.75 -6.76 -2.97
C ASN A 95 3.57 -7.09 -3.89
N ALA A 96 3.71 -8.15 -4.70
CA ALA A 96 2.72 -8.52 -5.71
C ALA A 96 1.76 -9.59 -5.19
N TYR A 97 2.29 -10.73 -4.70
CA TYR A 97 1.43 -11.81 -4.23
C TYR A 97 0.68 -11.39 -2.96
N GLY A 98 1.32 -10.66 -2.02
CA GLY A 98 0.66 -10.12 -0.84
C GLY A 98 -0.52 -9.21 -1.20
N THR A 99 -0.34 -8.31 -2.16
CA THR A 99 -1.44 -7.47 -2.67
C THR A 99 -2.58 -8.32 -3.25
N PHE A 100 -2.26 -9.34 -4.04
CA PHE A 100 -3.25 -10.26 -4.59
C PHE A 100 -3.98 -11.04 -3.48
N TYR A 101 -3.26 -11.61 -2.51
CA TYR A 101 -3.85 -12.40 -1.43
C TYR A 101 -4.81 -11.55 -0.59
N MET A 102 -4.39 -10.36 -0.19
CA MET A 102 -5.24 -9.44 0.57
C MET A 102 -6.51 -9.06 -0.20
N MET A 103 -6.40 -8.73 -1.51
CA MET A 103 -7.59 -8.47 -2.33
C MET A 103 -8.50 -9.69 -2.40
N ARG A 104 -7.93 -10.88 -2.67
CA ARG A 104 -8.69 -12.12 -2.78
C ARG A 104 -9.48 -12.43 -1.50
N SER A 105 -8.88 -12.20 -0.33
CA SER A 105 -9.51 -12.47 0.96
C SER A 105 -10.59 -11.43 1.31
N ALA A 106 -10.36 -10.14 1.02
CA ALA A 106 -11.29 -9.07 1.38
C ALA A 106 -12.48 -8.93 0.40
N VAL A 107 -12.28 -9.20 -0.88
CA VAL A 107 -13.31 -9.02 -1.93
C VAL A 107 -14.62 -9.75 -1.66
N PRO A 108 -14.66 -11.01 -1.18
CA PRO A 108 -15.93 -11.68 -0.85
C PRO A 108 -16.78 -10.92 0.17
N ILE A 109 -16.15 -10.28 1.16
CA ILE A 109 -16.82 -9.47 2.18
C ILE A 109 -17.37 -8.20 1.56
N MET A 110 -16.54 -7.45 0.83
CA MET A 110 -16.95 -6.22 0.14
C MET A 110 -18.07 -6.49 -0.90
N LYS A 111 -18.03 -7.64 -1.58
CA LYS A 111 -19.13 -8.03 -2.50
C LYS A 111 -20.47 -8.23 -1.79
N ARG A 112 -20.48 -8.87 -0.60
CA ARG A 112 -21.70 -9.00 0.21
C ARG A 112 -22.20 -7.64 0.69
N GLN A 113 -21.30 -6.73 1.05
CA GLN A 113 -21.61 -5.34 1.42
C GLN A 113 -22.13 -4.52 0.23
N ARG A 114 -21.79 -4.91 -1.01
CA ARG A 114 -21.97 -4.10 -2.23
C ARG A 114 -21.33 -2.71 -2.12
N SER A 115 -20.21 -2.63 -1.45
CA SER A 115 -19.46 -1.40 -1.20
C SER A 115 -18.02 -1.76 -0.84
N GLY A 116 -17.07 -0.92 -1.25
CA GLY A 116 -15.67 -1.05 -0.85
C GLY A 116 -14.73 -0.15 -1.67
N SER A 117 -13.61 0.21 -1.08
CA SER A 117 -12.51 0.91 -1.74
C SER A 117 -11.20 0.18 -1.48
N ILE A 118 -10.55 -0.28 -2.54
CA ILE A 118 -9.22 -0.92 -2.48
C ILE A 118 -8.19 0.06 -3.02
N ILE A 119 -7.16 0.33 -2.23
CA ILE A 119 -6.08 1.26 -2.58
C ILE A 119 -4.76 0.50 -2.49
N ASN A 120 -4.15 0.29 -3.65
CA ASN A 120 -2.89 -0.42 -3.77
C ASN A 120 -1.71 0.57 -3.83
N ILE A 121 -0.69 0.37 -3.01
CA ILE A 121 0.51 1.21 -3.05
C ILE A 121 1.50 0.62 -4.07
N SER A 122 1.52 1.25 -5.25
CA SER A 122 2.51 0.99 -6.30
C SER A 122 3.77 1.85 -6.10
N SER A 123 4.33 2.39 -7.16
CA SER A 123 5.48 3.30 -7.18
C SER A 123 5.62 3.90 -8.56
N VAL A 124 6.26 5.07 -8.68
CA VAL A 124 6.78 5.56 -9.96
C VAL A 124 7.75 4.56 -10.61
N GLY A 125 8.46 3.78 -9.80
CA GLY A 125 9.28 2.67 -10.30
C GLY A 125 8.49 1.57 -11.00
N GLY A 126 7.22 1.39 -10.67
CA GLY A 126 6.31 0.48 -11.37
C GLY A 126 5.74 1.06 -12.66
N LEU A 127 5.72 2.40 -12.80
CA LEU A 127 5.32 3.09 -14.03
C LEU A 127 6.48 3.19 -15.03
N TYR A 128 7.66 3.52 -14.54
CA TYR A 128 8.74 4.03 -15.34
C TYR A 128 10.02 3.19 -15.25
N GLY A 129 10.03 2.20 -14.37
CA GLY A 129 11.23 1.46 -14.01
C GLY A 129 12.00 2.11 -12.87
N ALA A 130 12.94 1.37 -12.30
CA ALA A 130 13.83 1.85 -11.26
C ALA A 130 15.19 1.16 -11.42
N PRO A 131 16.26 1.91 -11.73
CA PRO A 131 17.60 1.34 -11.85
C PRO A 131 17.99 0.57 -10.58
N TRP A 132 18.66 -0.56 -10.76
CA TRP A 132 19.10 -1.49 -9.70
C TRP A 132 17.99 -2.09 -8.83
N SER A 133 16.74 -1.99 -9.26
CA SER A 133 15.57 -2.48 -8.50
C SER A 133 14.60 -3.25 -9.39
N ILE A 134 15.12 -4.14 -10.26
CA ILE A 134 14.28 -4.83 -11.28
C ILE A 134 13.13 -5.61 -10.63
N GLY A 135 13.37 -6.35 -9.53
CA GLY A 135 12.34 -7.09 -8.82
C GLY A 135 11.27 -6.17 -8.21
N TYR A 136 11.70 -5.05 -7.64
CA TYR A 136 10.79 -4.04 -7.10
C TYR A 136 9.92 -3.41 -8.21
N ALA A 137 10.56 -2.93 -9.28
CA ALA A 137 9.85 -2.32 -10.41
C ALA A 137 8.84 -3.30 -11.03
N ALA A 138 9.25 -4.55 -11.26
CA ALA A 138 8.37 -5.60 -11.76
C ALA A 138 7.18 -5.85 -10.83
N SER A 139 7.42 -5.95 -9.51
CA SER A 139 6.36 -6.16 -8.52
C SER A 139 5.36 -5.00 -8.49
N LYS A 140 5.84 -3.75 -8.56
CA LYS A 140 4.99 -2.55 -8.56
C LYS A 140 4.25 -2.35 -9.88
N GLY A 141 4.83 -2.78 -11.01
CA GLY A 141 4.15 -2.90 -12.29
C GLY A 141 3.02 -3.95 -12.28
N ALA A 142 3.26 -5.10 -11.64
CA ALA A 142 2.23 -6.12 -11.43
C ALA A 142 1.06 -5.58 -10.61
N VAL A 143 1.32 -4.81 -9.54
CA VAL A 143 0.28 -4.14 -8.73
C VAL A 143 -0.58 -3.19 -9.58
N ILE A 144 0.03 -2.44 -10.51
CA ILE A 144 -0.71 -1.56 -11.44
C ILE A 144 -1.65 -2.37 -12.32
N SER A 145 -1.15 -3.46 -12.91
CA SER A 145 -1.96 -4.32 -13.77
C SER A 145 -3.12 -4.98 -13.01
N MET A 146 -2.84 -5.53 -11.82
CA MET A 146 -3.86 -6.10 -10.94
C MET A 146 -4.93 -5.08 -10.56
N THR A 147 -4.54 -3.83 -10.25
CA THR A 147 -5.46 -2.74 -9.93
C THR A 147 -6.46 -2.49 -11.07
N LYS A 148 -5.96 -2.35 -12.30
CA LYS A 148 -6.78 -2.10 -13.48
C LYS A 148 -7.73 -3.27 -13.79
N THR A 149 -7.26 -4.49 -13.62
CA THR A 149 -8.07 -5.70 -13.84
C THR A 149 -9.16 -5.83 -12.79
N ALA A 150 -8.79 -5.74 -11.51
CA ALA A 150 -9.74 -5.84 -10.40
C ALA A 150 -10.81 -4.72 -10.44
N ALA A 151 -10.43 -3.51 -10.85
CA ALA A 151 -11.39 -2.41 -11.02
C ALA A 151 -12.52 -2.77 -12.01
N LYS A 152 -12.19 -3.39 -13.15
CA LYS A 152 -13.17 -3.82 -14.15
C LYS A 152 -14.05 -4.95 -13.64
N GLU A 153 -13.47 -5.91 -12.94
CA GLU A 153 -14.20 -7.07 -12.42
C GLU A 153 -15.15 -6.71 -11.27
N LEU A 154 -14.76 -5.73 -10.43
CA LEU A 154 -15.44 -5.45 -9.17
C LEU A 154 -16.42 -4.28 -9.25
N ALA A 155 -16.40 -3.49 -10.32
CA ALA A 155 -17.27 -2.32 -10.49
C ALA A 155 -18.76 -2.66 -10.37
N ILE A 156 -19.20 -3.80 -10.92
CA ILE A 156 -20.60 -4.26 -10.82
C ILE A 156 -21.03 -4.52 -9.37
N SER A 157 -20.06 -4.79 -8.49
CA SER A 157 -20.27 -4.99 -7.06
C SER A 157 -20.16 -3.68 -6.25
N LYS A 158 -20.01 -2.53 -6.93
CA LYS A 158 -19.78 -1.21 -6.33
C LYS A 158 -18.50 -1.12 -5.49
N ILE A 159 -17.47 -1.86 -5.90
CA ILE A 159 -16.16 -1.83 -5.27
C ILE A 159 -15.22 -1.07 -6.22
N ARG A 160 -14.59 -0.02 -5.72
CA ARG A 160 -13.55 0.74 -6.43
C ARG A 160 -12.19 0.17 -6.13
N VAL A 161 -11.33 0.10 -7.14
CA VAL A 161 -9.94 -0.35 -6.97
C VAL A 161 -9.03 0.65 -7.67
N ASN A 162 -8.17 1.31 -6.91
CA ASN A 162 -7.22 2.29 -7.40
C ASN A 162 -5.81 2.02 -6.86
N ALA A 163 -4.82 2.63 -7.45
CA ALA A 163 -3.48 2.64 -6.92
C ALA A 163 -2.99 4.08 -6.71
N ILE A 164 -2.06 4.25 -5.77
CA ILE A 164 -1.18 5.41 -5.78
C ILE A 164 0.22 4.97 -6.20
N ALA A 165 0.93 5.82 -6.92
CA ALA A 165 2.32 5.62 -7.32
C ALA A 165 3.19 6.71 -6.68
N PRO A 166 3.71 6.48 -5.47
CA PRO A 166 4.61 7.40 -4.82
C PRO A 166 5.92 7.59 -5.58
N GLY A 167 6.44 8.83 -5.56
CA GLY A 167 7.84 9.12 -5.84
C GLY A 167 8.72 8.90 -4.60
N GLY A 168 9.84 9.57 -4.54
CA GLY A 168 10.70 9.56 -3.37
C GLY A 168 9.98 10.16 -2.15
N CYS A 169 9.91 9.40 -1.07
CA CYS A 169 9.26 9.81 0.19
C CYS A 169 10.20 9.62 1.37
N LYS A 170 10.14 10.52 2.35
CA LYS A 170 10.91 10.43 3.61
C LYS A 170 10.38 9.29 4.48
N THR A 171 10.78 8.06 4.14
CA THR A 171 10.47 6.84 4.90
C THR A 171 11.76 6.12 5.24
N GLY A 172 11.76 5.23 6.23
CA GLY A 172 12.92 4.39 6.55
C GLY A 172 13.14 3.21 5.58
N ILE A 173 12.52 3.21 4.40
CA ILE A 173 12.66 2.11 3.42
C ILE A 173 14.01 2.15 2.73
N ILE A 174 14.52 3.34 2.43
CA ILE A 174 15.84 3.54 1.81
C ILE A 174 16.58 4.63 2.59
N GLU A 175 17.68 4.26 3.20
CA GLU A 175 18.61 5.23 3.75
C GLU A 175 19.52 5.72 2.61
N MET A 176 19.40 6.99 2.27
CA MET A 176 20.21 7.64 1.23
C MET A 176 21.21 8.59 1.84
N GLY A 177 22.46 8.49 1.39
CA GLY A 177 23.44 9.51 1.69
C GLY A 177 23.14 10.83 0.96
N GLU A 178 23.65 11.94 1.48
CA GLU A 178 23.41 13.32 0.97
C GLU A 178 23.59 13.42 -0.56
N LYS A 179 24.66 12.83 -1.10
CA LYS A 179 24.94 12.88 -2.56
C LYS A 179 23.87 12.15 -3.38
N GLN A 180 23.37 11.00 -2.89
CA GLN A 180 22.33 10.24 -3.57
C GLN A 180 21.00 10.98 -3.51
N LEU A 181 20.68 11.59 -2.37
CA LEU A 181 19.50 12.41 -2.21
C LEU A 181 19.53 13.59 -3.19
N GLN A 182 20.63 14.35 -3.24
CA GLN A 182 20.77 15.48 -4.16
C GLN A 182 20.67 15.04 -5.64
N ALA A 183 21.22 13.88 -5.99
CA ALA A 183 21.09 13.34 -7.33
C ALA A 183 19.62 13.00 -7.68
N GLN A 184 18.89 12.42 -6.74
CA GLN A 184 17.46 12.10 -6.93
C GLN A 184 16.61 13.36 -7.04
N LEU A 185 16.86 14.36 -6.21
CA LEU A 185 16.07 15.61 -6.19
C LEU A 185 16.13 16.39 -7.51
N LYS A 186 17.18 16.21 -8.31
CA LYS A 186 17.30 16.82 -9.65
C LYS A 186 16.16 16.39 -10.59
N TYR A 187 15.56 15.23 -10.35
CA TYR A 187 14.47 14.68 -11.16
C TYR A 187 13.07 14.93 -10.55
N VAL A 188 13.00 15.65 -9.43
CA VAL A 188 11.73 15.98 -8.77
C VAL A 188 11.44 17.46 -8.97
N THR A 189 10.39 17.80 -9.71
CA THR A 189 10.03 19.19 -10.03
C THR A 189 9.84 20.05 -8.77
N MET A 190 9.24 19.50 -7.71
CA MET A 190 9.06 20.20 -6.44
C MET A 190 10.36 20.30 -5.61
N GLY A 191 11.48 19.75 -6.06
CA GLY A 191 12.82 19.88 -5.43
C GLY A 191 12.93 19.27 -4.04
N ARG A 192 12.03 18.42 -3.62
CA ARG A 192 12.03 17.77 -2.31
C ARG A 192 11.42 16.35 -2.35
N LEU A 193 11.75 15.56 -1.35
CA LEU A 193 11.00 14.31 -1.10
C LEU A 193 9.60 14.63 -0.57
N GLY A 194 8.67 13.74 -0.89
CA GLY A 194 7.34 13.73 -0.28
C GLY A 194 7.39 13.36 1.20
N LEU A 195 6.36 13.72 1.93
CA LEU A 195 6.14 13.32 3.31
C LEU A 195 5.14 12.15 3.36
N PRO A 196 5.22 11.25 4.36
CA PRO A 196 4.23 10.18 4.54
C PRO A 196 2.79 10.69 4.60
N GLU A 197 2.59 11.87 5.20
CA GLU A 197 1.28 12.53 5.32
C GLU A 197 0.70 12.93 3.96
N GLU A 198 1.54 13.29 2.99
CA GLU A 198 1.10 13.62 1.63
C GLU A 198 0.60 12.36 0.89
N MET A 199 1.27 11.21 1.10
CA MET A 199 0.78 9.92 0.61
C MET A 199 -0.52 9.52 1.29
N ALA A 200 -0.61 9.71 2.61
CA ALA A 200 -1.81 9.43 3.38
C ALA A 200 -3.01 10.30 2.94
N GLY A 201 -2.76 11.55 2.52
CA GLY A 201 -3.79 12.42 1.93
C GLY A 201 -4.39 11.84 0.65
N ALA A 202 -3.56 11.32 -0.24
CA ALA A 202 -4.02 10.66 -1.47
C ALA A 202 -4.81 9.37 -1.18
N VAL A 203 -4.37 8.57 -0.20
CA VAL A 203 -5.10 7.38 0.26
C VAL A 203 -6.47 7.78 0.81
N SER A 204 -6.54 8.78 1.69
CA SER A 204 -7.77 9.30 2.28
C SER A 204 -8.76 9.78 1.20
N PHE A 205 -8.31 10.54 0.20
CA PHE A 205 -9.12 10.95 -0.93
C PHE A 205 -9.70 9.75 -1.69
N LEU A 206 -8.88 8.77 -2.05
CA LEU A 206 -9.34 7.57 -2.77
C LEU A 206 -10.25 6.68 -1.91
N ALA A 207 -10.16 6.75 -0.59
CA ALA A 207 -11.05 6.04 0.32
C ALA A 207 -12.43 6.72 0.43
N SER A 208 -12.51 8.02 0.25
CA SER A 208 -13.71 8.84 0.46
C SER A 208 -14.74 8.76 -0.69
N GLU A 209 -15.92 9.30 -0.44
CA GLU A 209 -16.98 9.47 -1.45
C GLU A 209 -16.62 10.49 -2.54
N ASP A 210 -15.69 11.40 -2.28
CA ASP A 210 -15.19 12.35 -3.28
C ASP A 210 -14.53 11.64 -4.47
N ALA A 211 -14.06 10.38 -4.26
CA ALA A 211 -13.53 9.52 -5.29
C ALA A 211 -14.54 8.50 -5.84
N SER A 212 -15.84 8.69 -5.62
CA SER A 212 -16.89 7.71 -5.97
C SER A 212 -16.95 7.34 -7.45
N TYR A 213 -16.48 8.21 -8.34
CA TYR A 213 -16.42 7.94 -9.79
C TYR A 213 -15.01 7.60 -10.30
N ILE A 214 -14.07 7.30 -9.38
CA ILE A 214 -12.68 6.94 -9.71
C ILE A 214 -12.43 5.47 -9.42
N THR A 215 -12.16 4.69 -10.47
CA THR A 215 -11.76 3.28 -10.37
C THR A 215 -10.81 2.91 -11.51
N GLY A 216 -9.86 2.02 -11.26
CA GLY A 216 -8.83 1.60 -12.21
C GLY A 216 -7.72 2.65 -12.44
N HIS A 217 -7.72 3.73 -11.65
CA HIS A 217 -6.75 4.81 -11.77
C HIS A 217 -5.46 4.52 -10.99
N VAL A 218 -4.35 5.04 -11.52
CA VAL A 218 -3.05 5.07 -10.84
C VAL A 218 -2.71 6.54 -10.60
N LEU A 219 -2.94 6.99 -9.38
CA LEU A 219 -2.67 8.37 -8.98
C LEU A 219 -1.18 8.51 -8.64
N GLU A 220 -0.46 9.24 -9.46
CA GLU A 220 0.94 9.56 -9.20
C GLU A 220 1.04 10.64 -8.12
N VAL A 221 1.82 10.36 -7.06
CA VAL A 221 2.08 11.26 -5.92
C VAL A 221 3.59 11.40 -5.78
N SER A 222 4.21 12.13 -6.69
CA SER A 222 5.65 12.09 -6.93
C SER A 222 6.37 13.43 -6.80
N GLY A 223 5.63 14.54 -6.62
CA GLY A 223 6.21 15.88 -6.69
C GLY A 223 6.68 16.25 -8.11
N GLY A 224 6.10 15.60 -9.14
CA GLY A 224 6.48 15.80 -10.53
C GLY A 224 7.84 15.15 -10.85
N VAL A 225 7.98 13.85 -10.59
CA VAL A 225 9.17 13.11 -11.02
C VAL A 225 9.23 13.15 -12.55
N MET A 226 10.28 13.78 -13.06
CA MET A 226 10.59 13.79 -14.48
C MET A 226 11.40 12.55 -14.83
N MET A 227 11.10 11.99 -15.98
CA MET A 227 11.83 10.88 -16.57
C MET A 227 12.62 11.31 -17.74
#